data_c14eddb8a71b460ca871b9d7e52493e2
#
_entry.id   c14eddb8a71b460ca871b9d7e52493e2
#
_cell.length_a   1.000
_cell.length_b   1.000
_cell.length_c   1.000
_cell.angle_alpha   90.00
_cell.angle_beta   90.00
_cell.angle_gamma   90.00
#
_symmetry.space_group_name_H-M   'P 1'
#
loop_
_entity.id
_entity.type
_entity.pdbx_description
1 polymer ?
#
loop_
_entity_poly.entity_id
_entity_poly.type
_entity_poly.pdbx_seq_one_letter_code
_entity_poly.pdbx_strand_id
1 'polypeptide(L)'
;MATKKKEAPAIIDSVDALVAKIKAMKEAQKVFAAFTQDQVDKIFFEAAMAANKQRIPLAKMAVEETGMGVVEDKIIKNHYAAEYIYNAYKNTKTCGVIEEDPAYGIKKVAEPIGLIAAVIPTTNPTSTAIFKTLI
;
A
#
# COMPACT_ATOMS: atom_id res chain seq x y z
N MET A 1 -18.83 -17.40 16.96
CA MET A 1 -18.63 -16.06 16.40
C MET A 1 -18.84 -16.14 14.90
N ALA A 2 -19.88 -15.52 14.39
CA ALA A 2 -20.21 -15.56 12.96
C ALA A 2 -19.19 -14.72 12.17
N THR A 3 -18.43 -15.35 11.30
CA THR A 3 -17.56 -14.68 10.33
C THR A 3 -18.44 -13.86 9.38
N LYS A 4 -18.46 -12.54 9.55
CA LYS A 4 -19.06 -11.64 8.54
C LYS A 4 -18.40 -11.94 7.20
N LYS A 5 -19.17 -12.48 6.25
CA LYS A 5 -18.75 -12.56 4.84
C LYS A 5 -18.36 -11.15 4.42
N LYS A 6 -17.09 -10.93 4.09
CA LYS A 6 -16.67 -9.67 3.46
C LYS A 6 -17.36 -9.63 2.10
N GLU A 7 -18.28 -8.68 1.93
CA GLU A 7 -18.86 -8.37 0.63
C GLU A 7 -17.72 -7.99 -0.33
N ALA A 8 -17.81 -8.45 -1.57
CA ALA A 8 -16.88 -8.02 -2.61
C ALA A 8 -16.95 -6.49 -2.74
N PRO A 9 -15.84 -5.79 -2.94
CA PRO A 9 -15.85 -4.34 -3.09
C PRO A 9 -16.75 -3.96 -4.27
N ALA A 10 -17.61 -2.96 -4.06
CA ALA A 10 -18.48 -2.46 -5.11
C ALA A 10 -17.65 -1.93 -6.29
N ILE A 11 -18.02 -2.33 -7.49
CA ILE A 11 -17.42 -1.82 -8.72
C ILE A 11 -17.79 -0.33 -8.84
N ILE A 12 -16.81 0.52 -9.09
CA ILE A 12 -17.00 1.96 -9.31
C ILE A 12 -17.04 2.18 -10.81
N ASP A 13 -18.24 2.32 -11.35
CA ASP A 13 -18.53 2.40 -12.79
C ASP A 13 -19.16 3.73 -13.23
N SER A 14 -19.32 4.67 -12.30
CA SER A 14 -19.87 6.00 -12.56
C SER A 14 -19.08 7.12 -11.88
N VAL A 15 -19.18 8.32 -12.41
CA VAL A 15 -18.52 9.51 -11.83
C VAL A 15 -19.03 9.80 -10.41
N ASP A 16 -20.33 9.66 -10.19
CA ASP A 16 -20.92 9.91 -8.87
C ASP A 16 -20.43 8.89 -7.82
N ALA A 17 -20.35 7.62 -8.19
CA ALA A 17 -19.80 6.57 -7.33
C ALA A 17 -18.31 6.84 -7.02
N LEU A 18 -17.52 7.30 -8.01
CA LEU A 18 -16.13 7.69 -7.83
C LEU A 18 -16.00 8.88 -6.87
N VAL A 19 -16.78 9.92 -7.05
CA VAL A 19 -16.78 11.11 -6.18
C VAL A 19 -17.15 10.75 -4.74
N ALA A 20 -18.18 9.92 -4.56
CA ALA A 20 -18.56 9.43 -3.24
C ALA A 20 -17.43 8.62 -2.58
N LYS A 21 -16.75 7.76 -3.35
CA LYS A 21 -15.60 6.98 -2.88
C LYS A 21 -14.44 7.87 -2.48
N ILE A 22 -14.09 8.87 -3.30
CA ILE A 22 -13.02 9.84 -3.00
C ILE A 22 -13.33 10.59 -1.70
N LYS A 23 -14.58 11.00 -1.48
CA LYS A 23 -15.00 11.67 -0.25
C LYS A 23 -14.79 10.77 0.97
N ALA A 24 -15.23 9.52 0.91
CA ALA A 24 -15.02 8.55 1.99
C ALA A 24 -13.53 8.30 2.27
N MET A 25 -12.71 8.19 1.22
CA MET A 25 -11.26 8.00 1.35
C MET A 25 -10.56 9.23 1.94
N LYS A 26 -11.01 10.45 1.64
CA LYS A 26 -10.49 11.66 2.28
C LYS A 26 -10.76 11.68 3.78
N GLU A 27 -11.91 11.21 4.24
CA GLU A 27 -12.18 11.11 5.68
C GLU A 27 -11.30 10.02 6.34
N ALA A 28 -11.12 8.88 5.70
CA ALA A 28 -10.20 7.85 6.17
C ALA A 28 -8.74 8.35 6.24
N GLN A 29 -8.31 9.13 5.25
CA GLN A 29 -6.98 9.73 5.20
C GLN A 29 -6.74 10.72 6.35
N LYS A 30 -7.73 11.50 6.76
CA LYS A 30 -7.63 12.38 7.94
C LYS A 30 -7.38 11.58 9.22
N VAL A 31 -8.05 10.44 9.38
CA VAL A 31 -7.82 9.55 10.53
C VAL A 31 -6.42 8.95 10.48
N PHE A 32 -5.98 8.48 9.30
CA PHE A 32 -4.65 7.91 9.11
C PHE A 32 -3.53 8.94 9.35
N ALA A 33 -3.73 10.19 8.93
CA ALA A 33 -2.78 11.28 9.14
C ALA A 33 -2.47 11.58 10.62
N ALA A 34 -3.33 11.16 11.53
CA ALA A 34 -3.14 11.32 12.98
C ALA A 34 -2.47 10.11 13.64
N PHE A 35 -2.08 9.10 12.87
CA PHE A 35 -1.44 7.90 13.43
C PHE A 35 0.01 8.18 13.87
N THR A 36 0.41 7.49 14.95
CA THR A 36 1.78 7.51 15.43
C THR A 36 2.70 6.65 14.56
N GLN A 37 4.02 6.84 14.66
CA GLN A 37 4.99 6.01 13.95
C GLN A 37 4.78 4.52 14.25
N ASP A 38 4.57 4.13 15.50
CA ASP A 38 4.35 2.73 15.89
C ASP A 38 3.10 2.13 15.23
N GLN A 39 2.05 2.93 15.07
CA GLN A 39 0.83 2.49 14.38
C GLN A 39 1.07 2.29 12.88
N VAL A 40 1.80 3.21 12.25
CA VAL A 40 2.16 3.13 10.83
C VAL A 40 3.10 1.94 10.60
N ASP A 41 4.12 1.75 11.44
CA ASP A 41 5.06 0.64 11.34
C ASP A 41 4.36 -0.72 11.46
N LYS A 42 3.39 -0.83 12.37
CA LYS A 42 2.57 -2.03 12.51
C LYS A 42 1.74 -2.30 11.26
N ILE A 43 1.10 -1.28 10.69
CA ILE A 43 0.32 -1.40 9.45
C ILE A 43 1.24 -1.82 8.29
N PHE A 44 2.40 -1.20 8.17
CA PHE A 44 3.40 -1.52 7.16
C PHE A 44 3.85 -2.98 7.24
N PHE A 45 4.16 -3.46 8.44
CA PHE A 45 4.51 -4.87 8.68
C PHE A 45 3.39 -5.81 8.28
N GLU A 46 2.18 -5.62 8.83
CA GLU A 46 1.05 -6.52 8.61
C GLU A 46 0.64 -6.57 7.13
N ALA A 47 0.63 -5.41 6.46
CA ALA A 47 0.31 -5.32 5.03
C ALA A 47 1.37 -6.04 4.17
N ALA A 48 2.65 -5.80 4.44
CA ALA A 48 3.75 -6.43 3.71
C ALA A 48 3.75 -7.95 3.89
N MET A 49 3.57 -8.44 5.12
CA MET A 49 3.53 -9.89 5.40
C MET A 49 2.30 -10.56 4.81
N ALA A 50 1.13 -9.91 4.86
CA ALA A 50 -0.08 -10.41 4.22
C ALA A 50 0.10 -10.53 2.70
N ALA A 51 0.67 -9.50 2.05
CA ALA A 51 0.97 -9.51 0.63
C ALA A 51 1.99 -10.61 0.27
N ASN A 52 3.07 -10.74 1.04
CA ASN A 52 4.09 -11.77 0.81
C ASN A 52 3.53 -13.19 0.94
N LYS A 53 2.64 -13.43 1.91
CA LYS A 53 1.93 -14.71 2.07
C LYS A 53 1.13 -15.08 0.83
N GLN A 54 0.60 -14.09 0.12
CA GLN A 54 -0.21 -14.26 -1.09
C GLN A 54 0.61 -14.18 -2.40
N ARG A 55 1.95 -14.09 -2.34
CA ARG A 55 2.80 -13.89 -3.52
C ARG A 55 2.63 -14.94 -4.62
N ILE A 56 2.42 -16.21 -4.23
CA ILE A 56 2.26 -17.31 -5.19
C ILE A 56 0.87 -17.31 -5.84
N PRO A 57 -0.24 -17.33 -5.09
CA PRO A 57 -1.57 -17.27 -5.73
C PRO A 57 -1.77 -16.01 -6.56
N LEU A 58 -1.32 -14.84 -6.11
CA LEU A 58 -1.40 -13.59 -6.88
C LEU A 58 -0.59 -13.65 -8.18
N ALA A 59 0.57 -14.30 -8.20
CA ALA A 59 1.37 -14.46 -9.41
C ALA A 59 0.65 -15.35 -10.43
N LYS A 60 0.04 -16.45 -9.99
CA LYS A 60 -0.75 -17.35 -10.85
C LYS A 60 -1.95 -16.62 -11.46
N MET A 61 -2.73 -15.94 -10.63
CA MET A 61 -3.88 -15.14 -11.08
C MET A 61 -3.48 -14.07 -12.11
N ALA A 62 -2.36 -13.38 -11.86
CA ALA A 62 -1.89 -12.34 -12.77
C ALA A 62 -1.49 -12.88 -14.15
N VAL A 63 -0.88 -14.05 -14.24
CA VAL A 63 -0.56 -14.69 -15.52
C VAL A 63 -1.83 -15.18 -16.21
N GLU A 64 -2.73 -15.81 -15.47
CA GLU A 64 -4.00 -16.32 -15.98
C GLU A 64 -4.87 -15.19 -16.55
N GLU A 65 -4.99 -14.07 -15.84
CA GLU A 65 -5.81 -12.93 -16.26
C GLU A 65 -5.20 -12.16 -17.44
N THR A 66 -3.88 -11.97 -17.44
CA THR A 66 -3.23 -11.07 -18.41
C THR A 66 -2.59 -11.78 -19.60
N GLY A 67 -2.31 -13.07 -19.47
CA GLY A 67 -1.50 -13.82 -20.44
C GLY A 67 -0.04 -13.34 -20.54
N MET A 68 0.44 -12.51 -19.59
CA MET A 68 1.73 -11.84 -19.67
C MET A 68 2.73 -12.34 -18.63
N GLY A 69 3.92 -12.70 -19.11
CA GLY A 69 5.04 -13.15 -18.28
C GLY A 69 4.89 -14.58 -17.78
N VAL A 70 5.79 -14.98 -16.88
CA VAL A 70 5.80 -16.31 -16.27
C VAL A 70 5.55 -16.23 -14.77
N VAL A 71 4.96 -17.29 -14.21
CA VAL A 71 4.52 -17.31 -12.80
C VAL A 71 5.71 -17.15 -11.85
N GLU A 72 6.81 -17.84 -12.13
CA GLU A 72 8.02 -17.85 -11.29
C GLU A 72 8.60 -16.44 -11.12
N ASP A 73 8.71 -15.69 -12.21
CA ASP A 73 9.20 -14.30 -12.17
C ASP A 73 8.24 -13.38 -11.41
N LYS A 74 6.93 -13.58 -11.57
CA LYS A 74 5.94 -12.80 -10.84
C LYS A 74 5.94 -13.11 -9.34
N ILE A 75 6.25 -14.35 -8.94
CA ILE A 75 6.45 -14.70 -7.53
C ILE A 75 7.62 -13.91 -6.95
N ILE A 76 8.75 -13.86 -7.66
CA ILE A 76 9.94 -13.10 -7.26
C ILE A 76 9.61 -11.60 -7.15
N LYS A 77 8.91 -11.04 -8.15
CA LYS A 77 8.49 -9.63 -8.14
C LYS A 77 7.54 -9.31 -6.98
N ASN A 78 6.58 -10.17 -6.69
CA ASN A 78 5.66 -9.99 -5.57
C ASN A 78 6.39 -10.07 -4.22
N HIS A 79 7.34 -11.02 -4.08
CA HIS A 79 8.19 -11.12 -2.90
C HIS A 79 9.04 -9.86 -2.70
N TYR A 80 9.68 -9.37 -3.78
CA TYR A 80 10.46 -8.14 -3.75
C TYR A 80 9.60 -6.94 -3.31
N ALA A 81 8.43 -6.77 -3.94
CA ALA A 81 7.53 -5.66 -3.65
C ALA A 81 6.97 -5.68 -2.23
N ALA A 82 6.89 -6.85 -1.59
CA ALA A 82 6.39 -7.01 -0.23
C ALA A 82 7.53 -7.03 0.80
N GLU A 83 8.20 -8.18 0.94
CA GLU A 83 9.12 -8.44 2.04
C GLU A 83 10.45 -7.69 1.90
N TYR A 84 11.00 -7.61 0.69
CA TYR A 84 12.25 -6.89 0.47
C TYR A 84 12.08 -5.40 0.72
N ILE A 85 11.00 -4.81 0.20
CA ILE A 85 10.66 -3.39 0.41
C ILE A 85 10.41 -3.12 1.89
N TYR A 86 9.66 -3.98 2.59
CA TYR A 86 9.48 -3.85 4.03
C TYR A 86 10.84 -3.82 4.77
N ASN A 87 11.73 -4.78 4.49
CA ASN A 87 13.03 -4.83 5.15
C ASN A 87 13.93 -3.62 4.84
N ALA A 88 13.80 -3.05 3.65
CA ALA A 88 14.56 -1.85 3.27
C ALA A 88 14.09 -0.58 4.02
N TYR A 89 12.79 -0.47 4.31
CA TYR A 89 12.19 0.78 4.81
C TYR A 89 11.61 0.71 6.23
N LYS A 90 11.58 -0.46 6.88
CA LYS A 90 10.95 -0.66 8.20
C LYS A 90 11.49 0.25 9.33
N ASN A 91 12.66 0.84 9.17
CA ASN A 91 13.26 1.74 10.14
C ASN A 91 13.19 3.22 9.71
N THR A 92 12.50 3.53 8.65
CA THR A 92 12.38 4.89 8.12
C THR A 92 11.34 5.68 8.92
N LYS A 93 11.74 6.81 9.47
CA LYS A 93 10.79 7.73 10.10
C LYS A 93 9.89 8.39 9.06
N THR A 94 8.59 8.27 9.24
CA THR A 94 7.57 8.79 8.32
C THR A 94 6.52 9.66 9.00
N CYS A 95 6.61 9.84 10.34
CA CYS A 95 5.66 10.63 11.11
C CYS A 95 6.39 11.65 11.98
N GLY A 96 5.84 12.87 12.02
CA GLY A 96 6.35 13.95 12.89
C GLY A 96 7.73 14.45 12.50
N VAL A 97 8.51 14.87 13.47
CA VAL A 97 9.88 15.39 13.24
C VAL A 97 10.82 14.25 12.88
N ILE A 98 11.32 14.24 11.65
CA ILE A 98 12.22 13.20 11.13
C ILE A 98 13.71 13.56 11.26
N GLU A 99 14.02 14.88 11.30
CA GLU A 99 15.38 15.37 11.43
C GLU A 99 15.37 16.76 12.09
N GLU A 100 16.35 17.04 12.94
CA GLU A 100 16.57 18.36 13.52
C GLU A 100 18.04 18.78 13.33
N ASP A 101 18.24 20.03 12.90
CA ASP A 101 19.54 20.67 12.84
C ASP A 101 19.56 21.86 13.81
N PRO A 102 20.08 21.67 15.05
CA PRO A 102 20.11 22.72 16.05
C PRO A 102 21.04 23.88 15.68
N ALA A 103 22.07 23.65 14.86
CA ALA A 103 23.03 24.68 14.47
C ALA A 103 22.38 25.76 13.59
N TYR A 104 21.42 25.36 12.76
CA TYR A 104 20.68 26.26 11.88
C TYR A 104 19.22 26.47 12.32
N GLY A 105 18.79 25.86 13.42
CA GLY A 105 17.39 25.94 13.88
C GLY A 105 16.36 25.33 12.93
N ILE A 106 16.77 24.34 12.13
CA ILE A 106 15.91 23.72 11.11
C ILE A 106 15.34 22.41 11.63
N LYS A 107 14.05 22.19 11.40
CA LYS A 107 13.38 20.89 11.62
C LYS A 107 12.76 20.41 10.31
N LYS A 108 13.00 19.15 9.98
CA LYS A 108 12.33 18.46 8.89
C LYS A 108 11.16 17.66 9.46
N VAL A 109 9.96 17.99 9.02
CA VAL A 109 8.72 17.36 9.49
C VAL A 109 8.11 16.56 8.35
N ALA A 110 7.75 15.29 8.61
CA ALA A 110 7.01 14.49 7.68
C ALA A 110 5.52 14.86 7.73
N GLU A 111 4.97 15.23 6.57
CA GLU A 111 3.55 15.54 6.42
C GLU A 111 2.91 14.57 5.40
N PRO A 112 1.69 14.09 5.68
CA PRO A 112 0.99 13.24 4.72
C PRO A 112 0.73 13.96 3.41
N ILE A 113 1.10 13.34 2.27
CA ILE A 113 0.83 13.92 0.94
C ILE A 113 -0.67 13.94 0.61
N GLY A 114 -1.46 13.15 1.31
CA GLY A 114 -2.90 13.04 1.11
C GLY A 114 -3.28 11.84 0.24
N LEU A 115 -4.38 11.98 -0.52
CA LEU A 115 -4.92 10.90 -1.33
C LEU A 115 -4.16 10.79 -2.66
N ILE A 116 -3.70 9.59 -2.99
CA ILE A 116 -2.96 9.30 -4.22
C ILE A 116 -3.81 8.45 -5.15
N ALA A 117 -3.92 8.86 -6.41
CA ALA A 117 -4.48 8.04 -7.48
C ALA A 117 -3.33 7.26 -8.15
N ALA A 118 -3.37 5.94 -8.05
CA ALA A 118 -2.34 5.08 -8.61
C ALA A 118 -2.86 4.27 -9.80
N VAL A 119 -2.18 4.41 -10.95
CA VAL A 119 -2.45 3.57 -12.13
C VAL A 119 -1.64 2.29 -12.01
N ILE A 120 -2.32 1.15 -12.17
CA ILE A 120 -1.72 -0.19 -12.11
C ILE A 120 -1.61 -0.75 -13.54
N PRO A 121 -0.39 -1.06 -14.02
CA PRO A 121 -0.20 -1.60 -15.36
C PRO A 121 -0.60 -3.08 -15.45
N THR A 122 -1.10 -3.50 -16.60
CA THR A 122 -1.46 -4.90 -16.88
C THR A 122 -0.25 -5.84 -16.82
N THR A 123 0.94 -5.36 -17.20
CA THR A 123 2.17 -6.16 -17.24
C THR A 123 2.65 -6.65 -15.87
N ASN A 124 2.45 -5.84 -14.80
CA ASN A 124 2.85 -6.17 -13.43
C ASN A 124 1.78 -5.73 -12.42
N PRO A 125 0.56 -6.25 -12.49
CA PRO A 125 -0.55 -5.72 -11.70
C PRO A 125 -0.33 -5.92 -10.20
N THR A 126 0.01 -7.13 -9.77
CA THR A 126 0.10 -7.49 -8.35
C THR A 126 1.28 -6.84 -7.65
N SER A 127 2.49 -6.96 -8.20
CA SER A 127 3.67 -6.35 -7.61
C SER A 127 3.58 -4.82 -7.56
N THR A 128 3.01 -4.19 -8.59
CA THR A 128 2.82 -2.73 -8.60
C THR A 128 1.80 -2.28 -7.55
N ALA A 129 0.68 -3.00 -7.41
CA ALA A 129 -0.30 -2.71 -6.38
C ALA A 129 0.30 -2.84 -4.97
N ILE A 130 1.03 -3.92 -4.70
CA ILE A 130 1.71 -4.15 -3.42
C ILE A 130 2.69 -3.00 -3.13
N PHE A 131 3.60 -2.71 -4.06
CA PHE A 131 4.62 -1.68 -3.89
C PHE A 131 4.00 -0.29 -3.62
N LYS A 132 3.05 0.14 -4.47
CA LYS A 132 2.41 1.46 -4.34
C LYS A 132 1.53 1.61 -3.09
N THR A 133 1.11 0.49 -2.49
CA THR A 133 0.35 0.51 -1.22
C THR A 133 1.28 0.63 -0.02
N LEU A 134 2.51 0.10 -0.12
CA LEU A 134 3.48 0.07 0.98
C LEU A 134 4.35 1.34 1.05
N ILE A 135 4.62 1.98 -0.08
CA ILE A 135 5.48 3.16 -0.20
C ILE A 135 4.62 4.41 -0.47
#